data_f426ddb7f7d55c7ef79bf126032933b5
#
_entry.id   f426ddb7f7d55c7ef79bf126032933b5
#
_cell.length_a   1.000
_cell.length_b   1.000
_cell.length_c   1.000
_cell.angle_alpha   90.00
_cell.angle_beta   90.00
_cell.angle_gamma   90.00
#
_symmetry.space_group_name_H-M   'P 1'
#
loop_
_entity.id
_entity.type
_entity.pdbx_description
1 polymer ?
#
loop_
_entity_poly.entity_id
_entity_poly.type
_entity_poly.pdbx_seq_one_letter_code
_entity_poly.pdbx_strand_id
1 'polypeptide(L)'
;GTGASGIQIIGDIADKVGALTVFQRRPNWSVPLNNRDITEAEMADIRHRYEEIFAVCAQSNGGFDHLPDQRAYQNVSVEERRALWDALYDAPGFALLLANFRETFLEAEPNRDLSDYVAERIHARVNDPQVAEKLIPRDHGFGMRRMPMETGYFEAYNRNNVRLVSLLDTPIERITNTGLQTSEESFDLDVLVYATGFDVMTGAFDKID
;
A
#
# COMPACT_ATOMS: atom_id res chain seq x y z
N GLY A 1 5.72 -12.24 -3.49
CA GLY A 1 5.58 -11.33 -2.34
C GLY A 1 4.71 -10.12 -2.63
N THR A 2 4.17 -9.53 -1.58
CA THR A 2 3.26 -8.37 -1.61
C THR A 2 3.86 -7.17 -0.85
N GLY A 3 5.16 -6.94 -1.02
CA GLY A 3 5.83 -5.70 -0.68
C GLY A 3 5.75 -4.68 -1.83
N ALA A 4 6.46 -3.54 -1.71
CA ALA A 4 6.36 -2.43 -2.67
C ALA A 4 6.53 -2.86 -4.14
N SER A 5 7.57 -3.64 -4.45
CA SER A 5 7.79 -4.14 -5.82
C SER A 5 6.67 -5.08 -6.29
N GLY A 6 6.24 -6.01 -5.42
CA GLY A 6 5.16 -6.95 -5.75
C GLY A 6 3.85 -6.24 -6.03
N ILE A 7 3.45 -5.29 -5.17
CA ILE A 7 2.21 -4.51 -5.32
C ILE A 7 2.20 -3.75 -6.65
N GLN A 8 3.30 -3.10 -7.02
CA GLN A 8 3.41 -2.35 -8.27
C GLN A 8 3.37 -3.28 -9.49
N ILE A 9 4.11 -4.40 -9.46
CA ILE A 9 4.11 -5.39 -10.54
C ILE A 9 2.71 -5.98 -10.73
N ILE A 10 2.04 -6.41 -9.64
CA ILE A 10 0.71 -7.03 -9.70
C ILE A 10 -0.30 -6.08 -10.36
N GLY A 11 -0.34 -4.81 -9.93
CA GLY A 11 -1.24 -3.80 -10.50
C GLY A 11 -1.00 -3.57 -11.99
N ASP A 12 0.28 -3.59 -12.42
CA ASP A 12 0.64 -3.32 -13.82
C ASP A 12 0.41 -4.50 -14.77
N ILE A 13 0.64 -5.75 -14.32
CA ILE A 13 0.63 -6.91 -15.24
C ILE A 13 -0.67 -7.72 -15.22
N ALA A 14 -1.56 -7.49 -14.28
CA ALA A 14 -2.76 -8.32 -14.08
C ALA A 14 -3.66 -8.41 -15.32
N ASP A 15 -3.69 -7.37 -16.16
CA ASP A 15 -4.45 -7.33 -17.41
C ASP A 15 -3.64 -7.76 -18.64
N LYS A 16 -2.32 -7.97 -18.51
CA LYS A 16 -1.39 -8.25 -19.61
C LYS A 16 -1.02 -9.73 -19.72
N VAL A 17 -1.36 -10.54 -18.72
CA VAL A 17 -1.00 -11.95 -18.65
C VAL A 17 -2.23 -12.87 -18.66
N GLY A 18 -2.07 -14.08 -19.19
CA GLY A 18 -3.15 -15.08 -19.22
C GLY A 18 -3.55 -15.58 -17.84
N ALA A 19 -2.57 -15.76 -16.94
CA ALA A 19 -2.78 -16.13 -15.54
C ALA A 19 -1.71 -15.47 -14.67
N LEU A 20 -2.11 -15.00 -13.48
CA LEU A 20 -1.24 -14.41 -12.48
C LEU A 20 -1.47 -15.10 -11.13
N THR A 21 -0.47 -15.80 -10.62
CA THR A 21 -0.51 -16.35 -9.25
C THR A 21 0.37 -15.54 -8.33
N VAL A 22 -0.23 -14.99 -7.28
CA VAL A 22 0.46 -14.19 -6.27
C VAL A 22 0.72 -15.04 -5.04
N PHE A 23 1.98 -15.35 -4.76
CA PHE A 23 2.40 -16.06 -3.56
C PHE A 23 2.72 -15.05 -2.46
N GLN A 24 1.84 -14.96 -1.45
CA GLN A 24 1.91 -14.00 -0.36
C GLN A 24 2.28 -14.69 0.96
N ARG A 25 3.39 -14.25 1.58
CA ARG A 25 3.71 -14.67 2.94
C ARG A 25 2.97 -13.83 3.99
N ARG A 26 2.97 -12.50 3.84
CA ARG A 26 2.25 -11.55 4.70
C ARG A 26 1.82 -10.35 3.87
N PRO A 27 0.61 -9.83 4.07
CA PRO A 27 0.19 -8.59 3.43
C PRO A 27 0.96 -7.38 3.95
N ASN A 28 0.91 -6.28 3.22
CA ASN A 28 1.33 -4.97 3.68
C ASN A 28 0.21 -3.96 3.46
N TRP A 29 0.12 -2.96 4.31
CA TRP A 29 -0.77 -1.84 4.10
C TRP A 29 -0.40 -1.12 2.80
N SER A 30 -1.40 -0.74 2.05
CA SER A 30 -1.27 0.04 0.83
C SER A 30 -2.50 0.89 0.62
N VAL A 31 -2.32 2.06 0.02
CA VAL A 31 -3.41 2.99 -0.31
C VAL A 31 -3.24 3.51 -1.73
N PRO A 32 -4.30 4.01 -2.36
CA PRO A 32 -4.23 4.54 -3.72
C PRO A 32 -3.19 5.66 -3.84
N LEU A 33 -2.45 5.65 -4.93
CA LEU A 33 -1.59 6.76 -5.33
C LEU A 33 -2.42 7.93 -5.88
N ASN A 34 -3.57 7.64 -6.46
CA ASN A 34 -4.46 8.60 -7.14
C ASN A 34 -3.72 9.50 -8.14
N ASN A 35 -2.72 8.91 -8.84
CA ASN A 35 -1.93 9.62 -9.83
C ASN A 35 -2.80 9.94 -11.05
N ARG A 36 -2.71 11.17 -11.53
CA ARG A 36 -3.45 11.67 -12.69
C ARG A 36 -2.66 12.72 -13.45
N ASP A 37 -3.09 13.01 -14.65
CA ASP A 37 -2.56 14.12 -15.40
C ASP A 37 -2.86 15.45 -14.69
N ILE A 38 -1.90 16.38 -14.74
CA ILE A 38 -2.03 17.74 -14.24
C ILE A 38 -2.50 18.61 -15.41
N THR A 39 -3.63 19.27 -15.28
CA THR A 39 -4.14 20.17 -16.29
C THR A 39 -3.28 21.44 -16.42
N GLU A 40 -3.36 22.13 -17.55
CA GLU A 40 -2.65 23.41 -17.75
C GLU A 40 -3.04 24.45 -16.69
N ALA A 41 -4.33 24.51 -16.32
CA ALA A 41 -4.85 25.43 -15.30
C ALA A 41 -4.27 25.10 -13.90
N GLU A 42 -4.24 23.84 -13.53
CA GLU A 42 -3.62 23.39 -12.27
C GLU A 42 -2.12 23.69 -12.25
N MET A 43 -1.43 23.44 -13.35
CA MET A 43 -0.01 23.76 -13.47
C MET A 43 0.26 25.27 -13.36
N ALA A 44 -0.62 26.10 -13.90
CA ALA A 44 -0.51 27.56 -13.78
C ALA A 44 -0.72 28.00 -12.31
N ASP A 45 -1.70 27.42 -11.61
CA ASP A 45 -1.92 27.68 -10.17
C ASP A 45 -0.73 27.23 -9.33
N ILE A 46 -0.22 26.03 -9.54
CA ILE A 46 0.96 25.50 -8.86
C ILE A 46 2.15 26.45 -9.03
N ARG A 47 2.41 26.91 -10.26
CA ARG A 47 3.51 27.85 -10.54
C ARG A 47 3.33 29.19 -9.81
N HIS A 48 2.09 29.67 -9.74
CA HIS A 48 1.79 30.93 -9.03
C HIS A 48 2.04 30.80 -7.53
N ARG A 49 1.86 29.59 -6.96
CA ARG A 49 1.98 29.30 -5.54
C ARG A 49 3.30 28.63 -5.15
N TYR A 50 4.32 28.63 -5.99
CA TYR A 50 5.59 27.95 -5.70
C TYR A 50 6.23 28.38 -4.38
N GLU A 51 6.24 29.67 -4.07
CA GLU A 51 6.83 30.19 -2.81
C GLU A 51 6.08 29.64 -1.59
N GLU A 52 4.74 29.60 -1.64
CA GLU A 52 3.89 29.04 -0.60
C GLU A 52 4.15 27.53 -0.44
N ILE A 53 4.10 26.79 -1.55
CA ILE A 53 4.32 25.34 -1.57
C ILE A 53 5.70 25.00 -0.98
N PHE A 54 6.76 25.68 -1.41
CA PHE A 54 8.10 25.42 -0.91
C PHE A 54 8.26 25.82 0.57
N ALA A 55 7.57 26.84 1.04
CA ALA A 55 7.55 27.21 2.46
C ALA A 55 6.88 26.12 3.32
N VAL A 56 5.80 25.52 2.84
CA VAL A 56 5.14 24.36 3.49
C VAL A 56 6.05 23.15 3.46
N CYS A 57 6.63 22.80 2.31
CA CYS A 57 7.57 21.68 2.18
C CYS A 57 8.75 21.80 3.15
N ALA A 58 9.30 23.02 3.32
CA ALA A 58 10.42 23.27 4.23
C ALA A 58 10.07 23.04 5.71
N GLN A 59 8.79 23.15 6.07
CA GLN A 59 8.30 22.96 7.44
C GLN A 59 7.75 21.55 7.70
N SER A 60 7.48 20.78 6.63
CA SER A 60 6.91 19.44 6.75
C SER A 60 8.00 18.40 7.02
N ASN A 61 7.69 17.38 7.82
CA ASN A 61 8.62 16.30 8.15
C ASN A 61 9.07 15.47 6.94
N GLY A 62 8.23 15.41 5.91
CA GLY A 62 8.48 14.62 4.70
C GLY A 62 9.06 15.40 3.53
N GLY A 63 9.13 16.73 3.62
CA GLY A 63 9.50 17.61 2.50
C GLY A 63 8.41 17.75 1.43
N PHE A 64 7.17 17.36 1.74
CA PHE A 64 5.99 17.49 0.88
C PHE A 64 5.11 18.65 1.34
N ASP A 65 4.17 19.08 0.50
CA ASP A 65 3.19 20.13 0.80
C ASP A 65 2.00 19.61 1.65
N HIS A 66 2.29 18.72 2.57
CA HIS A 66 1.35 18.15 3.52
C HIS A 66 1.77 18.47 4.94
N LEU A 67 0.87 19.11 5.69
CA LEU A 67 1.03 19.33 7.13
C LEU A 67 0.03 18.45 7.88
N PRO A 68 0.43 17.85 9.01
CA PRO A 68 -0.48 17.11 9.87
C PRO A 68 -1.65 17.97 10.33
N ASP A 69 -2.83 17.35 10.53
CA ASP A 69 -3.96 18.01 11.16
C ASP A 69 -3.54 18.53 12.56
N GLN A 70 -3.85 19.78 12.85
CA GLN A 70 -3.43 20.43 14.09
C GLN A 70 -4.40 20.16 15.26
N ARG A 71 -5.57 19.58 14.98
CA ARG A 71 -6.52 19.19 16.01
C ARG A 71 -6.01 17.92 16.71
N ALA A 72 -6.19 17.86 18.03
CA ALA A 72 -5.93 16.64 18.76
C ALA A 72 -7.00 15.58 18.41
N TYR A 73 -6.58 14.35 18.12
CA TYR A 73 -7.44 13.25 17.69
C TYR A 73 -8.67 13.05 18.59
N GLN A 74 -8.49 13.08 19.91
CA GLN A 74 -9.55 12.90 20.91
C GLN A 74 -10.60 14.02 20.91
N ASN A 75 -10.30 15.18 20.33
CA ASN A 75 -11.21 16.34 20.28
C ASN A 75 -12.02 16.39 19.00
N VAL A 76 -11.85 15.41 18.11
CA VAL A 76 -12.54 15.32 16.82
C VAL A 76 -13.52 14.16 16.86
N SER A 77 -14.77 14.38 16.45
CA SER A 77 -15.79 13.32 16.42
C SER A 77 -15.43 12.20 15.45
N VAL A 78 -16.04 11.04 15.62
CA VAL A 78 -15.83 9.89 14.70
C VAL A 78 -16.21 10.27 13.27
N GLU A 79 -17.31 10.99 13.10
CA GLU A 79 -17.81 11.44 11.80
C GLU A 79 -16.84 12.40 11.12
N GLU A 80 -16.27 13.35 11.86
CA GLU A 80 -15.29 14.29 11.33
C GLU A 80 -13.95 13.60 10.99
N ARG A 81 -13.52 12.63 11.81
CA ARG A 81 -12.33 11.82 11.51
C ARG A 81 -12.51 11.04 10.23
N ARG A 82 -13.66 10.39 10.05
CA ARG A 82 -13.97 9.63 8.82
C ARG A 82 -14.05 10.55 7.61
N ALA A 83 -14.68 11.70 7.71
CA ALA A 83 -14.74 12.67 6.63
C ALA A 83 -13.34 13.18 6.22
N LEU A 84 -12.46 13.42 7.20
CA LEU A 84 -11.07 13.74 6.92
C LEU A 84 -10.35 12.58 6.20
N TRP A 85 -10.48 11.37 6.70
CA TRP A 85 -9.83 10.20 6.10
C TRP A 85 -10.35 9.91 4.69
N ASP A 86 -11.65 10.09 4.42
CA ASP A 86 -12.21 9.98 3.07
C ASP A 86 -11.56 11.00 2.13
N ALA A 87 -11.46 12.26 2.55
CA ALA A 87 -10.81 13.30 1.76
C ALA A 87 -9.31 13.01 1.51
N LEU A 88 -8.59 12.53 2.54
CA LEU A 88 -7.17 12.20 2.43
C LEU A 88 -6.91 10.91 1.63
N TYR A 89 -7.82 9.93 1.69
CA TYR A 89 -7.74 8.69 0.92
C TYR A 89 -7.94 8.93 -0.58
N ASP A 90 -8.81 9.88 -0.93
CA ASP A 90 -9.11 10.25 -2.30
C ASP A 90 -8.13 11.30 -2.87
N ALA A 91 -7.32 11.93 -2.00
CA ALA A 91 -6.30 12.87 -2.42
C ALA A 91 -5.09 12.17 -3.07
N PRO A 92 -4.39 12.82 -4.03
CA PRO A 92 -3.21 12.23 -4.64
C PRO A 92 -2.02 12.13 -3.68
N GLY A 93 -1.17 11.13 -3.90
CA GLY A 93 0.11 10.99 -3.22
C GLY A 93 0.01 10.55 -1.75
N PHE A 94 0.76 11.20 -0.87
CA PHE A 94 0.95 10.79 0.51
C PHE A 94 -0.01 11.44 1.51
N ALA A 95 -1.11 12.04 1.05
CA ALA A 95 -2.01 12.82 1.91
C ALA A 95 -2.47 12.06 3.16
N LEU A 96 -2.98 10.82 3.02
CA LEU A 96 -3.44 10.02 4.16
C LEU A 96 -2.32 9.72 5.17
N LEU A 97 -1.08 9.62 4.71
CA LEU A 97 0.07 9.37 5.57
C LEU A 97 0.58 10.65 6.24
N LEU A 98 0.59 11.79 5.54
CA LEU A 98 1.31 12.99 5.98
C LEU A 98 0.41 14.09 6.50
N ALA A 99 -0.85 14.17 6.06
CA ALA A 99 -1.81 15.20 6.48
C ALA A 99 -2.81 14.71 7.53
N ASN A 100 -2.55 13.57 8.14
CA ASN A 100 -3.40 12.96 9.17
C ASN A 100 -3.10 13.51 10.57
N PHE A 101 -3.87 13.08 11.57
CA PHE A 101 -3.57 13.34 12.98
C PHE A 101 -2.21 12.77 13.37
N ARG A 102 -1.44 13.49 14.15
CA ARG A 102 -0.11 13.03 14.63
C ARG A 102 -0.21 11.77 15.47
N GLU A 103 -1.27 11.65 16.26
CA GLU A 103 -1.53 10.55 17.17
C GLU A 103 -1.70 9.22 16.42
N THR A 104 -2.12 9.23 15.15
CA THR A 104 -2.26 8.00 14.35
C THR A 104 -0.96 7.20 14.21
N PHE A 105 0.20 7.84 14.37
CA PHE A 105 1.51 7.17 14.32
C PHE A 105 2.19 7.04 15.68
N LEU A 106 1.64 7.63 16.72
CA LEU A 106 2.23 7.68 18.05
C LEU A 106 1.44 6.90 19.10
N GLU A 107 0.14 6.69 18.87
CA GLU A 107 -0.77 6.08 19.83
C GLU A 107 -1.52 4.90 19.23
N ALA A 108 -1.76 3.88 20.06
CA ALA A 108 -2.31 2.61 19.59
C ALA A 108 -3.78 2.70 19.18
N GLU A 109 -4.61 3.49 19.86
CA GLU A 109 -6.04 3.62 19.56
C GLU A 109 -6.26 4.38 18.25
N PRO A 110 -5.71 5.59 18.04
CA PRO A 110 -5.82 6.30 16.77
C PRO A 110 -5.27 5.51 15.57
N ASN A 111 -4.18 4.76 15.78
CA ASN A 111 -3.62 3.91 14.73
C ASN A 111 -4.54 2.74 14.37
N ARG A 112 -5.18 2.12 15.36
CA ARG A 112 -6.14 1.05 15.14
C ARG A 112 -7.36 1.54 14.37
N ASP A 113 -7.93 2.69 14.77
CA ASP A 113 -9.09 3.27 14.12
C ASP A 113 -8.82 3.60 12.64
N LEU A 114 -7.62 4.14 12.32
CA LEU A 114 -7.20 4.35 10.94
C LEU A 114 -6.96 3.02 10.20
N SER A 115 -6.38 2.02 10.87
CA SER A 115 -6.17 0.70 10.29
C SER A 115 -7.48 0.03 9.93
N ASP A 116 -8.49 0.13 10.81
CA ASP A 116 -9.83 -0.41 10.58
C ASP A 116 -10.52 0.33 9.42
N TYR A 117 -10.40 1.64 9.35
CA TYR A 117 -10.88 2.43 8.21
C TYR A 117 -10.26 1.96 6.89
N VAL A 118 -8.92 1.79 6.83
CA VAL A 118 -8.26 1.32 5.60
C VAL A 118 -8.65 -0.13 5.27
N ALA A 119 -8.85 -0.99 6.27
CA ALA A 119 -9.36 -2.34 6.07
C ALA A 119 -10.76 -2.33 5.44
N GLU A 120 -11.67 -1.47 5.91
CA GLU A 120 -12.99 -1.28 5.29
C GLU A 120 -12.87 -0.87 3.80
N ARG A 121 -11.92 0.02 3.47
CA ARG A 121 -11.67 0.43 2.07
C ARG A 121 -11.15 -0.73 1.22
N ILE A 122 -10.30 -1.62 1.77
CA ILE A 122 -9.86 -2.84 1.07
C ILE A 122 -11.03 -3.77 0.82
N HIS A 123 -11.89 -4.00 1.81
CA HIS A 123 -13.10 -4.81 1.65
C HIS A 123 -14.06 -4.25 0.58
N ALA A 124 -14.18 -2.93 0.49
CA ALA A 124 -15.03 -2.29 -0.52
C ALA A 124 -14.48 -2.45 -1.96
N ARG A 125 -13.18 -2.71 -2.12
CA ARG A 125 -12.49 -2.80 -3.42
C ARG A 125 -12.27 -4.24 -3.90
N VAL A 126 -12.29 -5.22 -3.00
CA VAL A 126 -12.06 -6.64 -3.31
C VAL A 126 -13.37 -7.41 -3.15
N ASN A 127 -13.87 -7.99 -4.24
CA ASN A 127 -15.20 -8.61 -4.31
C ASN A 127 -15.31 -9.89 -3.45
N ASP A 128 -14.22 -10.67 -3.35
CA ASP A 128 -14.18 -11.88 -2.51
C ASP A 128 -13.74 -11.50 -1.09
N PRO A 129 -14.63 -11.65 -0.09
CA PRO A 129 -14.30 -11.29 1.29
C PRO A 129 -13.13 -12.10 1.88
N GLN A 130 -12.93 -13.36 1.44
CA GLN A 130 -11.83 -14.18 1.93
C GLN A 130 -10.50 -13.72 1.36
N VAL A 131 -10.48 -13.26 0.11
CA VAL A 131 -9.30 -12.65 -0.51
C VAL A 131 -9.03 -11.30 0.16
N ALA A 132 -10.05 -10.47 0.37
CA ALA A 132 -9.91 -9.19 1.07
C ALA A 132 -9.25 -9.35 2.45
N GLU A 133 -9.72 -10.29 3.27
CA GLU A 133 -9.14 -10.59 4.58
C GLU A 133 -7.66 -10.99 4.50
N LYS A 134 -7.27 -11.77 3.50
CA LYS A 134 -5.87 -12.16 3.28
C LYS A 134 -4.98 -11.00 2.83
N LEU A 135 -5.55 -9.91 2.33
CA LEU A 135 -4.82 -8.71 1.90
C LEU A 135 -4.68 -7.65 3.01
N ILE A 136 -5.38 -7.83 4.15
CA ILE A 136 -5.34 -6.92 5.29
C ILE A 136 -4.28 -7.38 6.30
N PRO A 137 -3.28 -6.55 6.64
CA PRO A 137 -2.32 -6.85 7.70
C PRO A 137 -3.01 -6.96 9.07
N ARG A 138 -2.67 -8.02 9.81
CA ARG A 138 -3.16 -8.24 11.18
C ARG A 138 -2.03 -8.26 12.23
N ASP A 139 -0.78 -8.16 11.78
CA ASP A 139 0.43 -8.22 12.62
C ASP A 139 1.07 -6.85 12.86
N HIS A 140 0.56 -5.79 12.24
CA HIS A 140 1.03 -4.42 12.45
C HIS A 140 -0.02 -3.40 12.04
N GLY A 141 0.01 -2.22 12.65
CA GLY A 141 -0.87 -1.10 12.33
C GLY A 141 -0.48 -0.38 11.04
N PHE A 142 -1.39 0.47 10.56
CA PHE A 142 -1.18 1.29 9.36
C PHE A 142 0.05 2.20 9.53
N GLY A 143 0.90 2.25 8.52
CA GLY A 143 2.12 3.08 8.51
C GLY A 143 3.28 2.57 9.39
N MET A 144 3.10 1.48 10.16
CA MET A 144 4.17 0.93 11.01
C MET A 144 5.28 0.20 10.23
N ARG A 145 5.05 -0.07 8.97
CA ARG A 145 6.06 -0.52 7.99
C ARG A 145 5.99 0.38 6.77
N ARG A 146 7.07 0.42 5.97
CA ARG A 146 7.07 1.18 4.72
C ARG A 146 5.88 0.77 3.86
N MET A 147 4.94 1.69 3.72
CA MET A 147 3.70 1.47 2.98
C MET A 147 3.89 1.92 1.54
N PRO A 148 3.68 1.04 0.56
CA PRO A 148 3.65 1.42 -0.84
C PRO A 148 2.34 2.12 -1.19
N MET A 149 2.39 3.05 -2.13
CA MET A 149 1.21 3.52 -2.86
C MET A 149 0.94 2.57 -4.01
N GLU A 150 -0.35 2.36 -4.32
CA GLU A 150 -0.75 1.41 -5.35
C GLU A 150 -1.67 2.05 -6.40
N THR A 151 -1.76 1.40 -7.56
CA THR A 151 -2.73 1.70 -8.62
C THR A 151 -3.27 0.37 -9.15
N GLY A 152 -4.56 0.11 -8.90
CA GLY A 152 -5.22 -1.11 -9.39
C GLY A 152 -4.79 -2.42 -8.72
N TYR A 153 -4.01 -2.37 -7.63
CA TYR A 153 -3.51 -3.57 -6.94
C TYR A 153 -4.65 -4.39 -6.33
N PHE A 154 -5.57 -3.78 -5.63
CA PHE A 154 -6.69 -4.48 -5.01
C PHE A 154 -7.70 -4.95 -6.05
N GLU A 155 -7.98 -4.15 -7.07
CA GLU A 155 -8.86 -4.49 -8.18
C GLU A 155 -8.32 -5.66 -9.03
N ALA A 156 -7.00 -5.84 -9.06
CA ALA A 156 -6.38 -6.98 -9.76
C ALA A 156 -6.94 -8.31 -9.26
N TYR A 157 -7.23 -8.44 -7.96
CA TYR A 157 -7.78 -9.67 -7.38
C TYR A 157 -9.26 -9.93 -7.71
N ASN A 158 -9.95 -8.97 -8.32
CA ASN A 158 -11.31 -9.16 -8.85
C ASN A 158 -11.33 -9.82 -10.24
N ARG A 159 -10.17 -10.03 -10.83
CA ARG A 159 -10.03 -10.62 -12.17
C ARG A 159 -9.99 -12.15 -12.07
N ASN A 160 -10.64 -12.81 -13.03
CA ASN A 160 -10.70 -14.28 -13.07
C ASN A 160 -9.34 -14.94 -13.32
N ASN A 161 -8.37 -14.21 -13.88
CA ASN A 161 -7.03 -14.69 -14.16
C ASN A 161 -6.03 -14.45 -13.03
N VAL A 162 -6.45 -13.84 -11.90
CA VAL A 162 -5.57 -13.55 -10.75
C VAL A 162 -5.96 -14.42 -9.57
N ARG A 163 -4.96 -15.10 -9.00
CA ARG A 163 -5.12 -15.98 -7.83
C ARG A 163 -4.15 -15.58 -6.72
N LEU A 164 -4.66 -15.46 -5.49
CA LEU A 164 -3.85 -15.29 -4.29
C LEU A 164 -3.61 -16.63 -3.60
N VAL A 165 -2.35 -16.95 -3.33
CA VAL A 165 -1.93 -18.13 -2.56
C VAL A 165 -1.25 -17.67 -1.28
N SER A 166 -1.82 -18.04 -0.13
CA SER A 166 -1.25 -17.74 1.18
C SER A 166 -0.14 -18.73 1.53
N LEU A 167 1.08 -18.23 1.65
CA LEU A 167 2.23 -19.06 2.05
C LEU A 167 2.29 -19.33 3.56
N LEU A 168 1.40 -18.75 4.34
CA LEU A 168 1.19 -19.15 5.73
C LEU A 168 0.38 -20.44 5.82
N ASP A 169 -0.55 -20.63 4.89
CA ASP A 169 -1.39 -21.82 4.81
C ASP A 169 -0.68 -22.92 4.02
N THR A 170 -0.07 -22.57 2.88
CA THR A 170 0.56 -23.48 1.92
C THR A 170 1.98 -23.04 1.58
N PRO A 171 2.98 -23.33 2.41
CA PRO A 171 4.36 -22.91 2.19
C PRO A 171 4.95 -23.47 0.90
N ILE A 172 5.86 -22.70 0.29
CA ILE A 172 6.67 -23.17 -0.84
C ILE A 172 7.64 -24.24 -0.35
N GLU A 173 7.63 -25.41 -0.99
CA GLU A 173 8.56 -26.48 -0.72
C GLU A 173 9.79 -26.44 -1.62
N ARG A 174 9.57 -26.16 -2.92
CA ARG A 174 10.68 -26.10 -3.89
C ARG A 174 10.29 -25.37 -5.17
N ILE A 175 11.31 -24.92 -5.87
CA ILE A 175 11.24 -24.52 -7.28
C ILE A 175 11.49 -25.76 -8.13
N THR A 176 10.71 -25.96 -9.19
CA THR A 176 10.81 -27.07 -10.14
C THR A 176 11.35 -26.59 -11.48
N ASN A 177 11.60 -27.50 -12.42
CA ASN A 177 12.05 -27.13 -13.77
C ASN A 177 10.97 -26.38 -14.57
N THR A 178 9.69 -26.54 -14.20
CA THR A 178 8.54 -25.96 -14.90
C THR A 178 7.78 -24.94 -14.07
N GLY A 179 8.21 -24.66 -12.82
CA GLY A 179 7.50 -23.72 -11.98
C GLY A 179 7.81 -23.83 -10.49
N LEU A 180 6.77 -24.00 -9.65
CA LEU A 180 6.87 -23.96 -8.20
C LEU A 180 5.92 -24.98 -7.56
N GLN A 181 6.36 -25.63 -6.49
CA GLN A 181 5.54 -26.51 -5.68
C GLN A 181 5.37 -25.93 -4.26
N THR A 182 4.12 -25.88 -3.80
CA THR A 182 3.75 -25.68 -2.40
C THR A 182 3.45 -27.02 -1.73
N SER A 183 3.16 -27.01 -0.43
CA SER A 183 2.74 -28.21 0.31
C SER A 183 1.46 -28.86 -0.21
N GLU A 184 0.64 -28.17 -0.97
CA GLU A 184 -0.66 -28.67 -1.46
C GLU A 184 -0.75 -28.78 -2.97
N GLU A 185 -0.03 -27.94 -3.74
CA GLU A 185 -0.24 -27.82 -5.18
C GLU A 185 1.07 -27.52 -5.93
N SER A 186 1.16 -28.00 -7.16
CA SER A 186 2.22 -27.64 -8.11
C SER A 186 1.69 -26.65 -9.13
N PHE A 187 2.48 -25.62 -9.43
CA PHE A 187 2.16 -24.56 -10.37
C PHE A 187 3.17 -24.60 -11.53
N ASP A 188 2.69 -24.82 -12.74
CA ASP A 188 3.47 -24.62 -13.95
C ASP A 188 3.45 -23.14 -14.33
N LEU A 189 4.62 -22.54 -14.56
CA LEU A 189 4.82 -21.11 -14.74
C LEU A 189 5.74 -20.84 -15.91
N ASP A 190 5.40 -19.91 -16.79
CA ASP A 190 6.29 -19.39 -17.82
C ASP A 190 7.32 -18.42 -17.24
N VAL A 191 6.91 -17.64 -16.23
CA VAL A 191 7.74 -16.62 -15.57
C VAL A 191 7.55 -16.68 -14.07
N LEU A 192 8.65 -16.72 -13.32
CA LEU A 192 8.68 -16.59 -11.86
C LEU A 192 9.38 -15.30 -11.46
N VAL A 193 8.63 -14.39 -10.84
CA VAL A 193 9.14 -13.09 -10.37
C VAL A 193 9.47 -13.13 -8.87
N TYR A 194 10.73 -12.92 -8.54
CA TYR A 194 11.19 -12.82 -7.16
C TYR A 194 11.05 -11.38 -6.64
N ALA A 195 9.95 -11.09 -5.95
CA ALA A 195 9.71 -9.83 -5.25
C ALA A 195 9.92 -10.02 -3.73
N THR A 196 11.05 -10.62 -3.36
CA THR A 196 11.33 -11.09 -1.97
C THR A 196 11.89 -10.02 -1.06
N GLY A 197 12.22 -8.83 -1.61
CA GLY A 197 12.77 -7.69 -0.87
C GLY A 197 14.28 -7.60 -0.95
N PHE A 198 14.83 -6.72 -0.11
CA PHE A 198 16.26 -6.41 -0.05
C PHE A 198 16.72 -6.46 1.41
N ASP A 199 17.98 -6.79 1.61
CA ASP A 199 18.66 -6.59 2.90
C ASP A 199 19.14 -5.13 3.00
N VAL A 200 18.24 -4.25 3.45
CA VAL A 200 18.44 -2.80 3.37
C VAL A 200 19.27 -2.25 4.53
N MET A 201 19.14 -2.84 5.72
CA MET A 201 19.69 -2.23 6.93
C MET A 201 21.16 -2.61 7.19
N THR A 202 21.53 -3.84 6.90
CA THR A 202 22.87 -4.36 7.20
C THR A 202 23.60 -4.87 5.98
N GLY A 203 22.90 -5.48 5.03
CA GLY A 203 23.50 -6.18 3.90
C GLY A 203 24.32 -5.34 2.93
N ALA A 204 24.15 -4.02 2.91
CA ALA A 204 24.99 -3.11 2.14
C ALA A 204 26.33 -2.86 2.87
N PHE A 205 26.28 -2.70 4.19
CA PHE A 205 27.45 -2.43 5.03
C PHE A 205 28.33 -3.67 5.23
N ASP A 206 27.73 -4.85 5.35
CA ASP A 206 28.44 -6.12 5.49
C ASP A 206 29.29 -6.51 4.27
N LYS A 207 29.14 -5.79 3.14
CA LYS A 207 29.86 -6.00 1.88
C LYS A 207 30.91 -4.93 1.58
N ILE A 208 31.12 -4.00 2.50
CA ILE A 208 32.14 -2.96 2.39
C ILE A 208 33.32 -3.40 3.26
N ASP A 209 34.46 -3.68 2.61
CA ASP A 209 35.75 -3.97 3.27
C ASP A 209 36.40 -2.69 3.81
#